data_4a12588c8301ab3cffcc8f579bcc004f
#
_entry.id   4a12588c8301ab3cffcc8f579bcc004f
#
_cell.length_a   1.000
_cell.length_b   1.000
_cell.length_c   1.000
_cell.angle_alpha   90.00
_cell.angle_beta   90.00
_cell.angle_gamma   90.00
#
_symmetry.space_group_name_H-M   'P 1'
#
loop_
_entity.id
_entity.type
_entity.pdbx_description
1 polymer ?
#
loop_
_entity_poly.entity_id
_entity_poly.type
_entity_poly.pdbx_seq_one_letter_code
_entity_poly.pdbx_strand_id
1 'polypeptide(L)'
;MRKLLLALALVVCVAAGAFAWSSMRDAGPIAVRPPDVEVDTPALRATKARIGMEDCTPGTGEPVAGGLPDMTLPCLGGGPDVALSSLRGPMLINLWQARCEPCRLEMPALEEFHQQYGDRVRLVGIDFNDVHPDGALALAEETGVTYPSVADPGGELMVEDAFAIARRGLPAFVFVDETGKVVGQDSGGVESVDEVRELVAEHLGLDL
;
A
#
# COMPACT_ATOMS: atom_id res chain seq x y z
N MET A 1 6.90 -68.82 -4.57
CA MET A 1 7.62 -67.79 -5.30
C MET A 1 6.68 -66.64 -5.73
N ARG A 2 5.54 -66.90 -6.42
CA ARG A 2 4.63 -65.83 -6.93
C ARG A 2 4.02 -64.94 -5.81
N LYS A 3 3.63 -65.52 -4.65
CA LYS A 3 3.11 -64.76 -3.49
C LYS A 3 4.15 -63.88 -2.82
N LEU A 4 5.41 -64.33 -2.80
CA LEU A 4 6.52 -63.54 -2.24
C LEU A 4 6.87 -62.34 -3.11
N LEU A 5 6.86 -62.49 -4.43
CA LEU A 5 7.08 -61.42 -5.38
C LEU A 5 5.98 -60.35 -5.33
N LEU A 6 4.70 -60.76 -5.16
CA LEU A 6 3.59 -59.84 -4.99
C LEU A 6 3.67 -59.04 -3.69
N ALA A 7 4.08 -59.65 -2.59
CA ALA A 7 4.28 -58.99 -1.31
C ALA A 7 5.41 -57.95 -1.39
N LEU A 8 6.54 -58.32 -2.07
CA LEU A 8 7.66 -57.40 -2.27
C LEU A 8 7.27 -56.17 -3.12
N ALA A 9 6.50 -56.38 -4.20
CA ALA A 9 6.01 -55.30 -5.05
C ALA A 9 5.09 -54.32 -4.29
N LEU A 10 4.23 -54.88 -3.41
CA LEU A 10 3.33 -54.06 -2.60
C LEU A 10 4.09 -53.15 -1.60
N VAL A 11 5.13 -53.71 -0.95
CA VAL A 11 5.97 -52.95 -0.01
C VAL A 11 6.73 -51.83 -0.72
N VAL A 12 7.25 -52.10 -1.93
CA VAL A 12 7.96 -51.08 -2.73
C VAL A 12 7.01 -49.96 -3.15
N CYS A 13 5.78 -50.29 -3.57
CA CYS A 13 4.78 -49.25 -3.93
C CYS A 13 4.36 -48.42 -2.74
N VAL A 14 4.17 -49.01 -1.55
CA VAL A 14 3.84 -48.26 -0.33
C VAL A 14 5.00 -47.38 0.11
N ALA A 15 6.23 -47.85 0.05
CA ALA A 15 7.42 -47.08 0.37
C ALA A 15 7.64 -45.92 -0.61
N ALA A 16 7.44 -46.14 -1.91
CA ALA A 16 7.51 -45.08 -2.93
C ALA A 16 6.42 -44.05 -2.76
N GLY A 17 5.19 -44.48 -2.42
CA GLY A 17 4.07 -43.57 -2.13
C GLY A 17 4.30 -42.72 -0.87
N ALA A 18 4.85 -43.33 0.20
CA ALA A 18 5.18 -42.61 1.43
C ALA A 18 6.32 -41.59 1.20
N PHE A 19 7.32 -41.93 0.39
CA PHE A 19 8.40 -41.02 0.03
C PHE A 19 7.92 -39.84 -0.83
N ALA A 20 7.06 -40.10 -1.82
CA ALA A 20 6.47 -39.04 -2.63
C ALA A 20 5.59 -38.11 -1.79
N TRP A 21 4.84 -38.64 -0.82
CA TRP A 21 4.01 -37.83 0.10
C TRP A 21 4.86 -36.98 1.05
N SER A 22 5.97 -37.50 1.58
CA SER A 22 6.86 -36.71 2.43
C SER A 22 7.51 -35.57 1.64
N SER A 23 7.95 -35.84 0.41
CA SER A 23 8.55 -34.82 -0.46
C SER A 23 7.55 -33.68 -0.85
N MET A 24 6.25 -34.00 -0.92
CA MET A 24 5.20 -32.95 -1.16
C MET A 24 4.91 -32.13 0.09
N ARG A 25 5.14 -32.66 1.30
CA ARG A 25 4.95 -31.92 2.55
C ARG A 25 6.10 -30.95 2.85
N ASP A 26 7.31 -31.29 2.37
CA ASP A 26 8.49 -30.45 2.54
C ASP A 26 8.60 -29.30 1.51
N ALA A 27 7.69 -29.22 0.54
CA ALA A 27 7.51 -28.04 -0.28
C ALA A 27 6.84 -26.96 0.59
N GLY A 28 7.66 -26.18 1.26
CA GLY A 28 7.20 -24.98 1.97
C GLY A 28 6.42 -24.06 1.04
N PRO A 29 5.63 -23.13 1.58
CA PRO A 29 4.90 -22.18 0.76
C PRO A 29 5.89 -21.49 -0.19
N ILE A 30 5.53 -21.41 -1.48
CA ILE A 30 6.32 -20.66 -2.45
C ILE A 30 6.27 -19.22 -1.96
N ALA A 31 7.36 -18.75 -1.34
CA ALA A 31 7.51 -17.35 -1.00
C ALA A 31 7.60 -16.59 -2.34
N VAL A 32 6.49 -16.02 -2.77
CA VAL A 32 6.47 -15.06 -3.87
C VAL A 32 7.19 -13.83 -3.31
N ARG A 33 8.43 -13.63 -3.74
CA ARG A 33 9.17 -12.42 -3.39
C ARG A 33 8.49 -11.25 -4.11
N PRO A 34 8.21 -10.14 -3.41
CA PRO A 34 7.78 -8.92 -4.08
C PRO A 34 8.74 -8.55 -5.20
N PRO A 35 8.28 -7.96 -6.30
CA PRO A 35 9.15 -7.51 -7.36
C PRO A 35 10.19 -6.52 -6.81
N ASP A 36 11.44 -6.66 -7.26
CA ASP A 36 12.50 -5.71 -6.95
C ASP A 36 12.31 -4.46 -7.84
N VAL A 37 11.50 -3.52 -7.34
CA VAL A 37 11.15 -2.29 -8.05
C VAL A 37 11.92 -1.13 -7.45
N GLU A 38 12.79 -0.52 -8.25
CA GLU A 38 13.50 0.69 -7.84
C GLU A 38 12.57 1.91 -7.99
N VAL A 39 12.14 2.48 -6.86
CA VAL A 39 11.29 3.68 -6.81
C VAL A 39 12.08 4.97 -6.62
N ASP A 40 13.40 4.87 -6.48
CA ASP A 40 14.35 5.97 -6.25
C ASP A 40 15.53 5.90 -7.22
N THR A 41 15.29 6.26 -8.48
CA THR A 41 16.33 6.41 -9.51
C THR A 41 16.58 7.89 -9.83
N PRO A 42 17.73 8.26 -10.41
CA PRO A 42 17.96 9.63 -10.85
C PRO A 42 16.88 10.18 -11.80
N ALA A 43 16.31 9.32 -12.65
CA ALA A 43 15.22 9.70 -13.55
C ALA A 43 13.92 9.99 -12.81
N LEU A 44 13.54 9.14 -11.84
CA LEU A 44 12.34 9.33 -11.03
C LEU A 44 12.46 10.59 -10.14
N ARG A 45 13.64 10.81 -9.52
CA ARG A 45 13.91 12.05 -8.76
C ARG A 45 13.76 13.30 -9.62
N ALA A 46 14.28 13.28 -10.84
CA ALA A 46 14.16 14.40 -11.77
C ALA A 46 12.69 14.66 -12.15
N THR A 47 11.91 13.59 -12.37
CA THR A 47 10.47 13.70 -12.65
C THR A 47 9.72 14.26 -11.43
N LYS A 48 9.93 13.69 -10.23
CA LYS A 48 9.35 14.18 -8.97
C LYS A 48 9.60 15.67 -8.77
N ALA A 49 10.86 16.10 -8.90
CA ALA A 49 11.22 17.52 -8.74
C ALA A 49 10.55 18.42 -9.79
N ARG A 50 10.42 17.93 -11.04
CA ARG A 50 9.80 18.68 -12.14
C ARG A 50 8.31 18.89 -11.93
N ILE A 51 7.60 17.89 -11.41
CA ILE A 51 6.15 17.99 -11.12
C ILE A 51 5.86 18.71 -9.79
N GLY A 52 6.87 18.95 -8.96
CA GLY A 52 6.71 19.61 -7.67
C GLY A 52 6.13 18.72 -6.58
N MET A 53 6.17 17.38 -6.73
CA MET A 53 5.70 16.49 -5.67
C MET A 53 6.57 16.63 -4.43
N GLU A 54 5.93 16.80 -3.29
CA GLU A 54 6.59 17.01 -2.00
C GLU A 54 7.39 15.78 -1.54
N ASP A 55 8.42 16.04 -0.74
CA ASP A 55 9.16 14.96 -0.09
C ASP A 55 8.34 14.33 1.04
N CYS A 56 8.49 13.01 1.17
CA CYS A 56 7.88 12.29 2.27
C CYS A 56 8.48 12.73 3.60
N THR A 57 7.63 12.92 4.60
CA THR A 57 8.05 13.33 5.94
C THR A 57 7.93 12.15 6.89
N PRO A 58 9.04 11.58 7.38
CA PRO A 58 9.03 10.54 8.41
C PRO A 58 8.31 11.01 9.67
N GLY A 59 7.61 10.10 10.33
CA GLY A 59 7.02 10.37 11.63
C GLY A 59 8.07 10.27 12.75
N THR A 60 7.67 10.68 13.95
CA THR A 60 8.50 10.59 15.18
C THR A 60 7.79 9.85 16.31
N GLY A 61 6.61 9.29 16.03
CA GLY A 61 5.82 8.58 17.03
C GLY A 61 6.29 7.14 17.23
N GLU A 62 5.98 6.59 18.41
CA GLU A 62 6.16 5.16 18.70
C GLU A 62 4.96 4.35 18.17
N PRO A 63 5.11 3.08 17.79
CA PRO A 63 3.98 2.24 17.36
C PRO A 63 2.85 2.21 18.39
N VAL A 64 1.61 2.29 17.92
CA VAL A 64 0.42 2.26 18.78
C VAL A 64 -0.50 1.10 18.42
N ALA A 65 -1.18 0.55 19.42
CA ALA A 65 -2.16 -0.52 19.17
C ALA A 65 -3.35 0.01 18.37
N GLY A 66 -3.69 -0.66 17.27
CA GLY A 66 -4.71 -0.21 16.32
C GLY A 66 -4.26 0.92 15.39
N GLY A 67 -2.97 1.19 15.33
CA GLY A 67 -2.36 2.14 14.41
C GLY A 67 -1.93 1.51 13.09
N LEU A 68 -1.12 2.26 12.35
CA LEU A 68 -0.51 1.77 11.11
C LEU A 68 0.54 0.67 11.42
N PRO A 69 0.79 -0.26 10.48
CA PRO A 69 1.71 -1.38 10.67
C PRO A 69 3.16 -0.91 10.83
N ASP A 70 3.97 -1.74 11.51
CA ASP A 70 5.42 -1.53 11.62
C ASP A 70 6.11 -1.95 10.31
N MET A 71 5.90 -1.13 9.30
CA MET A 71 6.42 -1.30 7.94
C MET A 71 7.03 0.01 7.48
N THR A 72 8.18 -0.07 6.80
CA THR A 72 8.85 1.08 6.21
C THR A 72 8.68 1.05 4.70
N LEU A 73 8.15 2.12 4.14
CA LEU A 73 7.95 2.28 2.69
C LEU A 73 8.88 3.37 2.14
N PRO A 74 9.47 3.16 0.97
CA PRO A 74 10.25 4.17 0.28
C PRO A 74 9.37 5.31 -0.25
N CYS A 75 9.92 6.52 -0.28
CA CYS A 75 9.26 7.67 -0.90
C CYS A 75 9.26 7.52 -2.42
N LEU A 76 8.10 7.68 -3.07
CA LEU A 76 7.96 7.62 -4.52
C LEU A 76 8.79 8.71 -5.19
N GLY A 77 9.66 8.31 -6.12
CA GLY A 77 10.59 9.21 -6.79
C GLY A 77 11.76 9.67 -5.93
N GLY A 78 12.03 9.00 -4.81
CA GLY A 78 13.14 9.30 -3.90
C GLY A 78 12.80 10.27 -2.78
N GLY A 79 13.66 10.30 -1.78
CA GLY A 79 13.50 11.04 -0.54
C GLY A 79 13.59 10.12 0.68
N PRO A 80 13.25 10.59 1.88
CA PRO A 80 13.31 9.77 3.09
C PRO A 80 12.28 8.64 3.06
N ASP A 81 12.69 7.45 3.49
CA ASP A 81 11.78 6.34 3.76
C ASP A 81 10.87 6.67 4.96
N VAL A 82 9.65 6.12 4.96
CA VAL A 82 8.65 6.38 5.98
C VAL A 82 8.28 5.11 6.73
N ALA A 83 8.59 5.06 8.01
CA ALA A 83 8.06 4.05 8.92
C ALA A 83 6.59 4.40 9.23
N LEU A 84 5.65 3.64 8.69
CA LEU A 84 4.22 3.95 8.81
C LEU A 84 3.75 4.01 10.26
N SER A 85 4.22 3.11 11.13
CA SER A 85 3.87 3.08 12.56
C SER A 85 4.29 4.34 13.34
N SER A 86 5.21 5.13 12.78
CA SER A 86 5.66 6.41 13.37
C SER A 86 4.78 7.61 13.02
N LEU A 87 3.88 7.47 12.04
CA LEU A 87 3.03 8.57 11.58
C LEU A 87 1.95 8.91 12.62
N ARG A 88 1.57 10.19 12.64
CA ARG A 88 0.49 10.72 13.48
C ARG A 88 -0.40 11.61 12.63
N GLY A 89 -1.70 11.54 12.92
CA GLY A 89 -2.70 12.40 12.30
C GLY A 89 -2.85 13.77 12.98
N PRO A 90 -3.89 14.50 12.65
CA PRO A 90 -4.95 14.09 11.73
C PRO A 90 -4.41 13.85 10.32
N MET A 91 -4.74 12.69 9.73
CA MET A 91 -4.20 12.30 8.45
C MET A 91 -5.21 11.51 7.62
N LEU A 92 -5.26 11.82 6.34
CA LEU A 92 -5.90 11.05 5.29
C LEU A 92 -4.82 10.35 4.46
N ILE A 93 -4.91 9.03 4.35
CA ILE A 93 -4.07 8.24 3.45
C ILE A 93 -4.92 7.81 2.27
N ASN A 94 -4.45 8.10 1.06
CA ASN A 94 -5.08 7.69 -0.19
C ASN A 94 -4.26 6.56 -0.83
N LEU A 95 -4.89 5.41 -1.08
CA LEU A 95 -4.27 4.30 -1.81
C LEU A 95 -4.69 4.38 -3.28
N TRP A 96 -3.72 4.41 -4.18
CA TRP A 96 -3.91 4.59 -5.61
C TRP A 96 -2.85 3.81 -6.41
N GLN A 97 -2.95 3.76 -7.72
CA GLN A 97 -1.91 3.21 -8.61
C GLN A 97 -2.01 3.81 -10.02
N ALA A 98 -0.94 3.70 -10.82
CA ALA A 98 -0.82 4.29 -12.16
C ALA A 98 -1.93 3.89 -13.14
N ARG A 99 -2.48 2.68 -13.01
CA ARG A 99 -3.48 2.14 -13.95
C ARG A 99 -4.90 2.12 -13.39
N CYS A 100 -5.15 2.87 -12.33
CA CYS A 100 -6.44 2.97 -11.68
C CYS A 100 -7.21 4.18 -12.25
N GLU A 101 -8.13 3.94 -13.18
CA GLU A 101 -8.93 5.01 -13.77
C GLU A 101 -9.79 5.77 -12.75
N PRO A 102 -10.46 5.13 -11.79
CA PRO A 102 -11.16 5.87 -10.73
C PRO A 102 -10.20 6.72 -9.88
N CYS A 103 -8.96 6.25 -9.61
CA CYS A 103 -7.98 7.05 -8.87
C CYS A 103 -7.60 8.32 -9.62
N ARG A 104 -7.44 8.24 -10.95
CA ARG A 104 -7.16 9.41 -11.79
C ARG A 104 -8.25 10.49 -11.68
N LEU A 105 -9.51 10.08 -11.57
CA LEU A 105 -10.64 11.00 -11.49
C LEU A 105 -10.70 11.74 -10.14
N GLU A 106 -10.30 11.09 -9.05
CA GLU A 106 -10.34 11.70 -7.70
C GLU A 106 -9.13 12.59 -7.38
N MET A 107 -7.97 12.30 -7.98
CA MET A 107 -6.69 12.95 -7.62
C MET A 107 -6.73 14.48 -7.69
N PRO A 108 -7.41 15.13 -8.65
CA PRO A 108 -7.55 16.60 -8.63
C PRO A 108 -8.29 17.14 -7.40
N ALA A 109 -9.34 16.45 -6.92
CA ALA A 109 -10.07 16.85 -5.72
C ALA A 109 -9.22 16.67 -4.46
N LEU A 110 -8.41 15.61 -4.40
CA LEU A 110 -7.46 15.38 -3.32
C LEU A 110 -6.33 16.41 -3.32
N GLU A 111 -5.82 16.79 -4.49
CA GLU A 111 -4.84 17.87 -4.59
C GLU A 111 -5.42 19.21 -4.12
N GLU A 112 -6.64 19.55 -4.53
CA GLU A 112 -7.31 20.76 -4.06
C GLU A 112 -7.47 20.73 -2.52
N PHE A 113 -7.85 19.57 -1.95
CA PHE A 113 -7.92 19.38 -0.51
C PHE A 113 -6.54 19.58 0.15
N HIS A 114 -5.48 19.00 -0.41
CA HIS A 114 -4.12 19.16 0.10
C HIS A 114 -3.69 20.62 0.15
N GLN A 115 -3.96 21.37 -0.91
CA GLN A 115 -3.61 22.79 -1.00
C GLN A 115 -4.39 23.67 0.00
N GLN A 116 -5.66 23.33 0.27
CA GLN A 116 -6.52 24.13 1.13
C GLN A 116 -6.40 23.75 2.61
N TYR A 117 -6.21 22.47 2.91
CA TYR A 117 -6.35 21.92 4.27
C TYR A 117 -5.17 21.06 4.74
N GLY A 118 -4.10 20.92 3.95
CA GLY A 118 -2.95 20.08 4.27
C GLY A 118 -2.25 20.45 5.58
N ASP A 119 -2.33 21.71 5.99
CA ASP A 119 -1.83 22.17 7.30
C ASP A 119 -2.67 21.69 8.48
N ARG A 120 -3.94 21.32 8.25
CA ARG A 120 -4.88 20.86 9.27
C ARG A 120 -5.03 19.35 9.27
N VAL A 121 -5.07 18.75 8.09
CA VAL A 121 -5.17 17.29 7.89
C VAL A 121 -4.16 16.90 6.82
N ARG A 122 -3.12 16.19 7.22
CA ARG A 122 -2.10 15.73 6.29
C ARG A 122 -2.70 14.76 5.28
N LEU A 123 -2.37 14.97 4.00
CA LEU A 123 -2.66 14.00 2.95
C LEU A 123 -1.37 13.27 2.56
N VAL A 124 -1.41 11.94 2.53
CA VAL A 124 -0.31 11.09 2.08
C VAL A 124 -0.84 10.07 1.09
N GLY A 125 -0.24 10.00 -0.09
CA GLY A 125 -0.52 8.96 -1.07
C GLY A 125 0.27 7.68 -0.77
N ILE A 126 -0.30 6.55 -1.18
CA ILE A 126 0.41 5.27 -1.30
C ILE A 126 0.20 4.74 -2.70
N ASP A 127 1.26 4.75 -3.50
CA ASP A 127 1.31 4.03 -4.79
C ASP A 127 1.35 2.53 -4.49
N PHE A 128 0.15 1.92 -4.50
CA PHE A 128 -0.12 0.63 -3.90
C PHE A 128 -0.15 -0.49 -4.93
N ASN A 129 0.63 -1.55 -4.68
CA ASN A 129 0.70 -2.73 -5.54
C ASN A 129 0.99 -2.36 -7.01
N ASP A 130 1.88 -1.40 -7.22
CA ASP A 130 2.24 -0.88 -8.53
C ASP A 130 3.75 -1.05 -8.80
N VAL A 131 4.06 -1.77 -9.86
CA VAL A 131 5.44 -2.02 -10.30
C VAL A 131 5.93 -1.01 -11.35
N HIS A 132 5.19 0.07 -11.54
CA HIS A 132 5.45 1.09 -12.55
C HIS A 132 5.60 2.50 -11.94
N PRO A 133 6.65 2.78 -11.17
CA PRO A 133 6.84 4.08 -10.51
C PRO A 133 6.96 5.26 -11.48
N ASP A 134 7.42 5.02 -12.70
CA ASP A 134 7.40 5.99 -13.79
C ASP A 134 5.98 6.33 -14.24
N GLY A 135 5.12 5.31 -14.34
CA GLY A 135 3.70 5.48 -14.63
C GLY A 135 2.96 6.19 -13.51
N ALA A 136 3.29 5.90 -12.24
CA ALA A 136 2.74 6.58 -11.08
C ALA A 136 3.07 8.08 -11.09
N LEU A 137 4.33 8.45 -11.30
CA LEU A 137 4.72 9.86 -11.43
C LEU A 137 4.12 10.54 -12.67
N ALA A 138 3.94 9.81 -13.77
CA ALA A 138 3.26 10.35 -14.96
C ALA A 138 1.77 10.63 -14.68
N LEU A 139 1.09 9.78 -13.91
CA LEU A 139 -0.28 10.02 -13.47
C LEU A 139 -0.36 11.22 -12.53
N ALA A 140 0.56 11.35 -11.57
CA ALA A 140 0.64 12.51 -10.69
C ALA A 140 0.85 13.82 -11.47
N GLU A 141 1.69 13.80 -12.52
CA GLU A 141 1.87 14.93 -13.42
C GLU A 141 0.59 15.27 -14.18
N GLU A 142 -0.09 14.28 -14.74
CA GLU A 142 -1.33 14.46 -15.50
C GLU A 142 -2.44 15.07 -14.64
N THR A 143 -2.52 14.65 -13.38
CA THR A 143 -3.57 15.09 -12.43
C THR A 143 -3.18 16.29 -11.59
N GLY A 144 -1.93 16.77 -11.72
CA GLY A 144 -1.41 17.93 -10.99
C GLY A 144 -1.10 17.66 -9.53
N VAL A 145 -1.00 16.39 -9.11
CA VAL A 145 -0.77 15.99 -7.72
C VAL A 145 0.63 16.37 -7.25
N THR A 146 0.68 17.07 -6.11
CA THR A 146 1.91 17.46 -5.42
C THR A 146 2.04 16.91 -4.01
N TYR A 147 0.98 16.36 -3.42
CA TYR A 147 1.07 15.75 -2.09
C TYR A 147 2.04 14.55 -2.06
N PRO A 148 2.77 14.36 -0.92
CA PRO A 148 3.79 13.34 -0.81
C PRO A 148 3.18 11.95 -0.93
N SER A 149 3.88 11.04 -1.63
CA SER A 149 3.45 9.65 -1.77
C SER A 149 4.60 8.69 -1.49
N VAL A 150 4.30 7.62 -0.76
CA VAL A 150 5.20 6.46 -0.60
C VAL A 150 4.79 5.36 -1.57
N ALA A 151 5.67 4.38 -1.80
CA ALA A 151 5.41 3.27 -2.70
C ALA A 151 5.39 1.93 -1.97
N ASP A 152 4.40 1.09 -2.29
CA ASP A 152 4.29 -0.32 -1.88
C ASP A 152 4.18 -1.21 -3.14
N PRO A 153 5.28 -1.40 -3.90
CA PRO A 153 5.24 -2.12 -5.17
C PRO A 153 4.85 -3.59 -5.02
N GLY A 154 5.10 -4.17 -3.88
CA GLY A 154 4.76 -5.56 -3.57
C GLY A 154 3.32 -5.78 -3.12
N GLY A 155 2.59 -4.71 -2.80
CA GLY A 155 1.26 -4.79 -2.20
C GLY A 155 1.29 -5.42 -0.80
N GLU A 156 2.38 -5.22 -0.07
CA GLU A 156 2.59 -5.84 1.25
C GLU A 156 1.55 -5.37 2.26
N LEU A 157 1.02 -4.15 2.10
CA LEU A 157 -0.05 -3.60 2.94
C LEU A 157 -1.39 -4.35 2.80
N MET A 158 -1.58 -5.13 1.73
CA MET A 158 -2.85 -5.83 1.49
C MET A 158 -3.23 -6.81 2.61
N VAL A 159 -2.27 -7.34 3.34
CA VAL A 159 -2.51 -8.30 4.43
C VAL A 159 -2.71 -7.61 5.79
N GLU A 160 -2.42 -6.32 5.89
CA GLU A 160 -2.53 -5.54 7.10
C GLU A 160 -3.98 -5.09 7.37
N ASP A 161 -4.44 -5.19 8.61
CA ASP A 161 -5.81 -4.82 8.98
C ASP A 161 -6.05 -3.31 8.85
N ALA A 162 -5.01 -2.50 9.06
CA ALA A 162 -5.04 -1.06 8.87
C ALA A 162 -5.37 -0.64 7.42
N PHE A 163 -5.18 -1.55 6.46
CA PHE A 163 -5.44 -1.35 5.03
C PHE A 163 -6.41 -2.39 4.45
N ALA A 164 -7.25 -3.00 5.31
CA ALA A 164 -8.19 -4.04 4.88
C ALA A 164 -9.13 -3.59 3.75
N ILE A 165 -9.41 -2.29 3.67
CA ILE A 165 -10.24 -1.67 2.64
C ILE A 165 -9.66 -1.85 1.23
N ALA A 166 -8.34 -1.88 1.07
CA ALA A 166 -7.67 -2.08 -0.22
C ALA A 166 -8.02 -3.42 -0.88
N ARG A 167 -8.46 -4.41 -0.09
CA ARG A 167 -8.94 -5.70 -0.60
C ARG A 167 -10.25 -5.58 -1.41
N ARG A 168 -10.97 -4.46 -1.29
CA ARG A 168 -12.20 -4.19 -2.06
C ARG A 168 -11.90 -3.54 -3.41
N GLY A 169 -10.72 -2.95 -3.56
CA GLY A 169 -10.27 -2.25 -4.76
C GLY A 169 -9.76 -0.85 -4.45
N LEU A 170 -9.34 -0.17 -5.50
CA LEU A 170 -8.86 1.21 -5.46
C LEU A 170 -9.86 2.13 -6.20
N PRO A 171 -9.93 3.40 -5.83
CA PRO A 171 -9.20 4.04 -4.74
C PRO A 171 -9.73 3.64 -3.36
N ALA A 172 -8.88 3.82 -2.35
CA ALA A 172 -9.23 3.53 -0.96
C ALA A 172 -8.60 4.56 -0.01
N PHE A 173 -9.28 4.79 1.11
CA PHE A 173 -8.89 5.79 2.10
C PHE A 173 -8.70 5.17 3.48
N VAL A 174 -7.70 5.66 4.20
CA VAL A 174 -7.46 5.31 5.60
C VAL A 174 -7.30 6.59 6.41
N PHE A 175 -7.99 6.68 7.54
CA PHE A 175 -8.01 7.85 8.41
C PHE A 175 -7.27 7.55 9.70
N VAL A 176 -6.31 8.42 10.04
CA VAL A 176 -5.44 8.27 11.22
C VAL A 176 -5.62 9.48 12.12
N ASP A 177 -5.92 9.24 13.40
CA ASP A 177 -6.10 10.30 14.39
C ASP A 177 -4.76 10.85 14.92
N GLU A 178 -4.81 11.89 15.75
CA GLU A 178 -3.64 12.53 16.37
C GLU A 178 -2.82 11.56 17.24
N THR A 179 -3.44 10.50 17.75
CA THR A 179 -2.75 9.47 18.55
C THR A 179 -2.02 8.44 17.70
N GLY A 180 -2.28 8.41 16.38
CA GLY A 180 -1.73 7.45 15.43
C GLY A 180 -2.60 6.21 15.23
N LYS A 181 -3.83 6.19 15.76
CA LYS A 181 -4.77 5.09 15.53
C LYS A 181 -5.47 5.25 14.19
N VAL A 182 -5.71 4.13 13.52
CA VAL A 182 -6.61 4.06 12.38
C VAL A 182 -8.04 4.10 12.91
N VAL A 183 -8.77 5.17 12.59
CA VAL A 183 -10.14 5.42 13.09
C VAL A 183 -11.20 5.25 12.03
N GLY A 184 -10.80 5.11 10.76
CA GLY A 184 -11.72 4.86 9.66
C GLY A 184 -11.04 4.32 8.42
N GLN A 185 -11.81 3.66 7.59
CA GLN A 185 -11.42 3.21 6.26
C GLN A 185 -12.62 3.35 5.32
N ASP A 186 -12.39 3.84 4.10
CA ASP A 186 -13.43 3.99 3.08
C ASP A 186 -12.92 3.57 1.71
N SER A 187 -13.84 3.29 0.79
CA SER A 187 -13.54 2.90 -0.58
C SER A 187 -14.53 3.54 -1.56
N GLY A 188 -14.02 3.90 -2.70
CA GLY A 188 -14.73 4.65 -3.72
C GLY A 188 -14.07 6.01 -3.91
N GLY A 189 -14.20 6.55 -5.12
CA GLY A 189 -13.60 7.85 -5.45
C GLY A 189 -14.37 9.02 -4.85
N VAL A 190 -13.71 10.16 -4.84
CA VAL A 190 -14.30 11.47 -4.54
C VAL A 190 -14.25 12.35 -5.79
N GLU A 191 -15.25 13.19 -5.99
CA GLU A 191 -15.34 14.05 -7.18
C GLU A 191 -15.07 15.53 -6.85
N SER A 192 -15.03 15.87 -5.55
CA SER A 192 -14.88 17.25 -5.08
C SER A 192 -14.17 17.35 -3.74
N VAL A 193 -13.59 18.52 -3.46
CA VAL A 193 -12.99 18.82 -2.16
C VAL A 193 -14.02 18.75 -1.03
N ASP A 194 -15.28 19.07 -1.30
CA ASP A 194 -16.35 19.01 -0.30
C ASP A 194 -16.61 17.55 0.13
N GLU A 195 -16.60 16.60 -0.79
CA GLU A 195 -16.70 15.17 -0.45
C GLU A 195 -15.52 14.69 0.40
N VAL A 196 -14.30 15.14 0.12
CA VAL A 196 -13.13 14.84 0.97
C VAL A 196 -13.33 15.39 2.38
N ARG A 197 -13.85 16.62 2.49
CA ARG A 197 -14.17 17.24 3.80
C ARG A 197 -15.24 16.47 4.56
N GLU A 198 -16.27 15.98 3.88
CA GLU A 198 -17.32 15.14 4.48
C GLU A 198 -16.73 13.85 5.06
N LEU A 199 -15.85 13.15 4.32
CA LEU A 199 -15.14 11.97 4.81
C LEU A 199 -14.25 12.30 6.01
N VAL A 200 -13.55 13.43 6.00
CA VAL A 200 -12.72 13.88 7.12
C VAL A 200 -13.60 14.19 8.34
N ALA A 201 -14.74 14.83 8.16
CA ALA A 201 -15.68 15.11 9.25
C ALA A 201 -16.25 13.82 9.84
N GLU A 202 -16.61 12.84 9.00
CA GLU A 202 -17.17 11.56 9.41
C GLU A 202 -16.16 10.74 10.23
N HIS A 203 -14.92 10.60 9.73
CA HIS A 203 -13.95 9.68 10.31
C HIS A 203 -13.02 10.30 11.36
N LEU A 204 -12.66 11.58 11.20
CA LEU A 204 -11.76 12.29 12.10
C LEU A 204 -12.50 13.26 13.04
N GLY A 205 -13.79 13.52 12.81
CA GLY A 205 -14.58 14.45 13.60
C GLY A 205 -14.14 15.92 13.46
N LEU A 206 -13.50 16.26 12.35
CA LEU A 206 -12.96 17.59 12.08
C LEU A 206 -13.86 18.34 11.07
N ASP A 207 -14.32 19.51 11.46
CA ASP A 207 -15.01 20.46 10.57
C ASP A 207 -13.98 21.42 9.95
N LEU A 208 -13.86 21.36 8.61
CA LEU A 208 -12.83 22.08 7.83
C LEU A 208 -13.39 23.27 7.08
#